data_160cb06c890509534135c12f3df464f2
#
_entry.id   160cb06c890509534135c12f3df464f2
#
_cell.length_a   1.000
_cell.length_b   1.000
_cell.length_c   1.000
_cell.angle_alpha   90.00
_cell.angle_beta   90.00
_cell.angle_gamma   90.00
#
_symmetry.space_group_name_H-M   'P 1'
#
loop_
_entity.id
_entity.type
_entity.pdbx_description
1 polymer ?
#
loop_
_entity_poly.entity_id
_entity_poly.type
_entity_poly.pdbx_seq_one_letter_code
_entity_poly.pdbx_strand_id
1 'polypeptide(L)'
;VLAMSLRGKHIVLCVSGGIAAYKAVELCRLLVDAGAHVAPVMTADAEHFIGKTTLSALASEPVHTTLWDDANPIPHTRLAQRADLIVVAPATARVIGSYAAGISSDFLTATLIATRAPVLVCPAMHTEMWEHASVQENIATLRRRGVHILEPETGRLAGGDVGAGRLAEPQRIYSEVEQL
;
A
#
# COMPACT_ATOMS: atom_id res chain seq x y z
N VAL A 1 -19.18 -8.63 14.09
CA VAL A 1 -18.30 -7.90 15.01
C VAL A 1 -16.90 -8.40 14.69
N LEU A 2 -16.12 -7.57 13.98
CA LEU A 2 -14.70 -7.84 13.79
C LEU A 2 -14.06 -7.90 15.18
N ALA A 3 -13.33 -8.97 15.47
CA ALA A 3 -12.52 -9.02 16.67
C ALA A 3 -11.52 -7.87 16.62
N MET A 4 -11.23 -7.23 17.75
CA MET A 4 -10.24 -6.15 17.87
C MET A 4 -8.80 -6.70 17.74
N SER A 5 -8.56 -7.48 16.69
CA SER A 5 -7.34 -8.26 16.47
C SER A 5 -6.10 -7.39 16.24
N LEU A 6 -6.31 -6.15 15.76
CA LEU A 6 -5.24 -5.21 15.46
C LEU A 6 -5.15 -4.07 16.49
N ARG A 7 -5.75 -4.25 17.67
CA ARG A 7 -5.77 -3.21 18.71
C ARG A 7 -4.36 -2.77 19.10
N GLY A 8 -4.14 -1.46 19.03
CA GLY A 8 -2.87 -0.84 19.39
C GLY A 8 -1.77 -0.99 18.35
N LYS A 9 -2.04 -1.61 17.21
CA LYS A 9 -1.09 -1.72 16.11
C LYS A 9 -1.10 -0.46 15.24
N HIS A 10 0.07 0.00 14.85
CA HIS A 10 0.26 1.10 13.91
C HIS A 10 0.50 0.53 12.51
N ILE A 11 -0.45 0.75 11.62
CA ILE A 11 -0.39 0.30 10.22
C ILE A 11 -0.29 1.51 9.31
N VAL A 12 0.73 1.53 8.48
CA VAL A 12 0.86 2.53 7.41
C VAL A 12 0.21 1.95 6.16
N LEU A 13 -0.84 2.60 5.67
CA LEU A 13 -1.54 2.21 4.45
C LEU A 13 -1.08 3.12 3.30
N CYS A 14 -0.30 2.57 2.40
CA CYS A 14 0.24 3.26 1.24
C CYS A 14 -0.62 2.98 0.01
N VAL A 15 -1.11 4.04 -0.63
CA VAL A 15 -1.98 3.96 -1.81
C VAL A 15 -1.28 4.61 -3.00
N SER A 16 -1.00 3.82 -4.03
CA SER A 16 -0.41 4.30 -5.27
C SER A 16 -1.45 4.48 -6.38
N GLY A 17 -1.04 5.10 -7.48
CA GLY A 17 -1.94 5.59 -8.52
C GLY A 17 -2.41 4.51 -9.49
N GLY A 18 -3.48 3.84 -9.17
CA GLY A 18 -4.15 2.90 -10.04
C GLY A 18 -5.66 2.93 -9.85
N ILE A 19 -6.41 2.42 -10.82
CA ILE A 19 -7.89 2.40 -10.75
C ILE A 19 -8.41 1.66 -9.51
N ALA A 20 -7.65 0.66 -9.03
CA ALA A 20 -8.01 -0.10 -7.83
C ALA A 20 -7.84 0.68 -6.51
N ALA A 21 -7.37 1.93 -6.55
CA ALA A 21 -7.18 2.76 -5.36
C ALA A 21 -8.46 2.91 -4.53
N TYR A 22 -9.65 2.86 -5.14
CA TYR A 22 -10.93 2.91 -4.41
C TYR A 22 -11.08 1.78 -3.39
N LYS A 23 -10.48 0.61 -3.63
CA LYS A 23 -10.51 -0.53 -2.69
C LYS A 23 -9.71 -0.26 -1.41
N ALA A 24 -8.72 0.62 -1.47
CA ALA A 24 -7.96 1.03 -0.29
C ALA A 24 -8.85 1.74 0.75
N VAL A 25 -9.92 2.39 0.32
CA VAL A 25 -10.88 3.04 1.23
C VAL A 25 -11.59 1.99 2.09
N GLU A 26 -12.05 0.91 1.48
CA GLU A 26 -12.68 -0.20 2.22
C GLU A 26 -11.67 -0.90 3.13
N LEU A 27 -10.46 -1.16 2.64
CA LEU A 27 -9.39 -1.74 3.45
C LEU A 27 -9.07 -0.87 4.67
N CYS A 28 -8.99 0.45 4.49
CA CYS A 28 -8.77 1.40 5.58
C CYS A 28 -9.84 1.23 6.67
N ARG A 29 -11.10 1.14 6.29
CA ARG A 29 -12.21 0.93 7.24
C ARG A 29 -12.09 -0.40 7.98
N LEU A 30 -11.78 -1.48 7.29
CA LEU A 30 -11.57 -2.79 7.92
C LEU A 30 -10.46 -2.76 8.97
N LEU A 31 -9.34 -2.10 8.66
CA LEU A 31 -8.20 -1.97 9.58
C LEU A 31 -8.56 -1.12 10.81
N VAL A 32 -9.23 0.00 10.61
CA VAL A 32 -9.67 0.89 11.71
C VAL A 32 -10.70 0.17 12.59
N ASP A 33 -11.66 -0.50 11.99
CA ASP A 33 -12.71 -1.25 12.72
C ASP A 33 -12.10 -2.42 13.54
N ALA A 34 -10.98 -2.97 13.10
CA ALA A 34 -10.21 -3.97 13.83
C ALA A 34 -9.33 -3.40 14.97
N GLY A 35 -9.35 -2.10 15.16
CA GLY A 35 -8.66 -1.40 16.24
C GLY A 35 -7.26 -0.89 15.92
N ALA A 36 -6.81 -0.95 14.67
CA ALA A 36 -5.53 -0.40 14.27
C ALA A 36 -5.55 1.12 14.22
N HIS A 37 -4.40 1.72 14.52
CA HIS A 37 -4.12 3.10 14.14
C HIS A 37 -3.61 3.10 12.70
N VAL A 38 -4.38 3.63 11.78
CA VAL A 38 -4.07 3.65 10.34
C VAL A 38 -3.55 5.03 9.95
N ALA A 39 -2.31 5.07 9.50
CA ALA A 39 -1.67 6.26 8.94
C ALA A 39 -1.64 6.12 7.41
N PRO A 40 -2.43 6.90 6.68
CA PRO A 40 -2.51 6.78 5.23
C PRO A 40 -1.43 7.59 4.53
N VAL A 41 -0.88 7.02 3.46
CA VAL A 41 0.08 7.66 2.56
C VAL A 41 -0.45 7.55 1.13
N MET A 42 -0.44 8.63 0.38
CA MET A 42 -0.84 8.64 -1.03
C MET A 42 0.29 9.17 -1.89
N THR A 43 0.51 8.52 -3.03
CA THR A 43 1.34 9.11 -4.09
C THR A 43 0.57 10.23 -4.79
N ALA A 44 1.27 11.12 -5.48
CA ALA A 44 0.63 12.16 -6.31
C ALA A 44 -0.32 11.55 -7.36
N ASP A 45 0.09 10.42 -7.97
CA ASP A 45 -0.75 9.71 -8.93
C ASP A 45 -2.04 9.17 -8.30
N ALA A 46 -2.00 8.73 -7.05
CA ALA A 46 -3.17 8.21 -6.34
C ALA A 46 -4.28 9.28 -6.19
N GLU A 47 -3.90 10.55 -6.08
CA GLU A 47 -4.85 11.67 -5.95
C GLU A 47 -5.71 11.88 -7.21
N HIS A 48 -5.32 11.32 -8.36
CA HIS A 48 -6.16 11.29 -9.56
C HIS A 48 -7.31 10.28 -9.46
N PHE A 49 -7.24 9.31 -8.56
CA PHE A 49 -8.21 8.22 -8.45
C PHE A 49 -9.11 8.31 -7.23
N ILE A 50 -8.56 8.76 -6.09
CA ILE A 50 -9.33 8.95 -4.85
C ILE A 50 -8.93 10.27 -4.19
N GLY A 51 -9.86 10.86 -3.44
CA GLY A 51 -9.63 12.11 -2.73
C GLY A 51 -8.85 11.91 -1.42
N LYS A 52 -7.89 12.79 -1.15
CA LYS A 52 -7.21 12.87 0.15
C LYS A 52 -8.18 13.03 1.30
N THR A 53 -9.23 13.83 1.11
CA THR A 53 -10.23 14.10 2.14
C THR A 53 -10.94 12.83 2.57
N THR A 54 -11.32 11.96 1.63
CA THR A 54 -12.00 10.69 1.94
C THR A 54 -11.12 9.83 2.84
N LEU A 55 -9.86 9.61 2.43
CA LEU A 55 -8.97 8.74 3.18
C LEU A 55 -8.57 9.35 4.54
N SER A 56 -8.34 10.67 4.59
CA SER A 56 -8.06 11.38 5.84
C SER A 56 -9.22 11.30 6.84
N ALA A 57 -10.46 11.34 6.35
CA ALA A 57 -11.65 11.27 7.20
C ALA A 57 -11.88 9.88 7.79
N LEU A 58 -11.50 8.83 7.09
CA LEU A 58 -11.73 7.43 7.48
C LEU A 58 -10.56 6.82 8.25
N ALA A 59 -9.34 7.29 8.02
CA ALA A 59 -8.15 6.83 8.70
C ALA A 59 -8.01 7.46 10.10
N SER A 60 -6.95 7.10 10.80
CA SER A 60 -6.69 7.57 12.17
C SER A 60 -5.96 8.90 12.22
N GLU A 61 -5.41 9.34 11.10
CA GLU A 61 -4.72 10.61 10.94
C GLU A 61 -4.81 11.09 9.48
N PRO A 62 -4.50 12.37 9.18
CA PRO A 62 -4.53 12.87 7.82
C PRO A 62 -3.54 12.17 6.88
N VAL A 63 -3.87 12.14 5.59
CA VAL A 63 -3.02 11.57 4.55
C VAL A 63 -1.68 12.30 4.46
N HIS A 64 -0.60 11.52 4.42
CA HIS A 64 0.75 12.01 4.14
C HIS A 64 1.01 11.97 2.63
N THR A 65 1.44 13.09 2.06
CA THR A 65 1.71 13.19 0.61
C THR A 65 3.02 13.87 0.28
N THR A 66 3.63 14.57 1.22
CA THR A 66 4.84 15.36 0.98
C THR A 66 5.94 15.05 1.98
N LEU A 67 7.18 15.03 1.47
CA LEU A 67 8.39 14.98 2.30
C LEU A 67 8.69 16.32 2.98
N TRP A 68 8.06 17.39 2.52
CA TRP A 68 8.32 18.76 2.93
C TRP A 68 7.21 19.24 3.87
N ASP A 69 7.49 19.18 5.15
CA ASP A 69 6.59 19.61 6.22
C ASP A 69 7.42 20.39 7.25
N ASP A 70 7.16 21.70 7.36
CA ASP A 70 7.91 22.57 8.26
C ASP A 70 7.71 22.21 9.73
N ALA A 71 6.57 21.65 10.08
CA ALA A 71 6.27 21.19 11.44
C ALA A 71 6.94 19.84 11.77
N ASN A 72 7.31 19.07 10.76
CA ASN A 72 7.93 17.75 10.91
C ASN A 72 8.96 17.52 9.79
N PRO A 73 10.23 17.88 10.00
CA PRO A 73 11.24 17.91 8.93
C PRO A 73 11.66 16.51 8.42
N ILE A 74 11.29 15.43 9.11
CA ILE A 74 11.58 14.05 8.70
C ILE A 74 10.34 13.16 8.86
N PRO A 75 9.21 13.50 8.20
CA PRO A 75 7.94 12.84 8.46
C PRO A 75 7.93 11.36 8.06
N HIS A 76 8.58 11.01 6.95
CA HIS A 76 8.70 9.63 6.47
C HIS A 76 9.48 8.73 7.45
N THR A 77 10.56 9.25 8.05
CA THR A 77 11.37 8.51 9.03
C THR A 77 10.57 8.22 10.29
N ARG A 78 9.87 9.23 10.82
CA ARG A 78 9.04 9.05 12.02
C ARG A 78 7.91 8.04 11.79
N LEU A 79 7.25 8.15 10.63
CA LEU A 79 6.17 7.23 10.26
C LEU A 79 6.70 5.80 10.11
N ALA A 80 7.84 5.63 9.42
CA ALA A 80 8.48 4.35 9.22
C ALA A 80 8.91 3.68 10.53
N GLN A 81 9.44 4.46 11.48
CA GLN A 81 9.88 3.95 12.78
C GLN A 81 8.72 3.54 13.70
N ARG A 82 7.58 4.23 13.58
CA ARG A 82 6.39 3.95 14.39
C ARG A 82 5.60 2.75 13.86
N ALA A 83 5.75 2.39 12.60
CA ALA A 83 4.97 1.34 11.96
C ALA A 83 5.24 -0.05 12.55
N ASP A 84 4.18 -0.79 12.82
CA ASP A 84 4.21 -2.23 13.08
C ASP A 84 4.12 -3.04 11.78
N LEU A 85 3.47 -2.48 10.77
CA LEU A 85 3.32 -3.04 9.44
C LEU A 85 3.09 -1.92 8.43
N ILE A 86 3.65 -2.06 7.23
CA ILE A 86 3.32 -1.21 6.09
C ILE A 86 2.61 -2.05 5.04
N VAL A 87 1.46 -1.58 4.58
CA VAL A 87 0.68 -2.20 3.51
C VAL A 87 0.65 -1.28 2.31
N VAL A 88 1.07 -1.76 1.15
CA VAL A 88 1.00 -1.03 -0.12
C VAL A 88 -0.12 -1.65 -0.97
N ALA A 89 -1.23 -0.97 -1.03
CA ALA A 89 -2.43 -1.45 -1.73
C ALA A 89 -3.26 -0.28 -2.32
N PRO A 90 -3.35 -0.18 -3.62
CA PRO A 90 -2.66 -0.97 -4.64
C PRO A 90 -1.18 -0.60 -4.75
N ALA A 91 -0.36 -1.57 -5.16
CA ALA A 91 1.02 -1.35 -5.55
C ALA A 91 1.13 -1.41 -7.08
N THR A 92 1.39 -0.27 -7.70
CA THR A 92 1.59 -0.17 -9.14
C THR A 92 2.97 -0.69 -9.57
N ALA A 93 3.14 -0.97 -10.86
CA ALA A 93 4.44 -1.34 -11.41
C ALA A 93 5.52 -0.28 -11.12
N ARG A 94 5.16 1.01 -11.13
CA ARG A 94 6.05 2.11 -10.78
C ARG A 94 6.58 1.98 -9.34
N VAL A 95 5.69 1.79 -8.38
CA VAL A 95 6.08 1.66 -6.96
C VAL A 95 6.91 0.40 -6.73
N ILE A 96 6.51 -0.72 -7.30
CA ILE A 96 7.24 -1.98 -7.21
C ILE A 96 8.65 -1.82 -7.78
N GLY A 97 8.78 -1.22 -8.96
CA GLY A 97 10.08 -0.97 -9.60
C GLY A 97 10.96 -0.02 -8.80
N SER A 98 10.41 1.07 -8.30
CA SER A 98 11.14 2.03 -7.47
C SER A 98 11.62 1.38 -6.18
N TYR A 99 10.78 0.62 -5.51
CA TYR A 99 11.13 -0.07 -4.27
C TYR A 99 12.23 -1.12 -4.50
N ALA A 100 12.11 -1.94 -5.54
CA ALA A 100 13.13 -2.92 -5.89
C ALA A 100 14.47 -2.28 -6.26
N ALA A 101 14.46 -1.12 -6.89
CA ALA A 101 15.66 -0.37 -7.26
C ALA A 101 16.21 0.51 -6.11
N GLY A 102 15.52 0.61 -4.98
CA GLY A 102 15.94 1.48 -3.87
C GLY A 102 15.74 2.98 -4.13
N ILE A 103 14.85 3.33 -5.05
CA ILE A 103 14.53 4.73 -5.37
C ILE A 103 13.50 5.25 -4.36
N SER A 104 13.85 6.35 -3.68
CA SER A 104 13.04 6.98 -2.64
C SER A 104 12.64 8.41 -3.01
N SER A 105 12.00 8.56 -4.17
CA SER A 105 11.71 9.87 -4.77
C SER A 105 10.45 10.56 -4.23
N ASP A 106 9.62 9.86 -3.49
CA ASP A 106 8.40 10.40 -2.88
C ASP A 106 8.23 9.94 -1.43
N PHE A 107 7.16 10.41 -0.77
CA PHE A 107 6.88 10.05 0.62
C PHE A 107 6.71 8.54 0.81
N LEU A 108 5.98 7.87 -0.09
CA LEU A 108 5.71 6.44 -0.02
C LEU A 108 7.00 5.63 -0.09
N THR A 109 7.78 5.84 -1.13
CA THR A 109 9.03 5.08 -1.34
C THR A 109 10.09 5.41 -0.28
N ALA A 110 10.16 6.66 0.17
CA ALA A 110 11.04 7.04 1.29
C ALA A 110 10.66 6.31 2.58
N THR A 111 9.36 6.17 2.87
CA THR A 111 8.87 5.43 4.04
C THR A 111 9.24 3.95 3.94
N LEU A 112 9.08 3.35 2.76
CA LEU A 112 9.46 1.94 2.54
C LEU A 112 10.95 1.68 2.76
N ILE A 113 11.81 2.60 2.34
CA ILE A 113 13.27 2.46 2.53
C ILE A 113 13.66 2.69 3.99
N ALA A 114 12.93 3.54 4.71
CA ALA A 114 13.26 3.91 6.10
C ALA A 114 12.74 2.91 7.14
N THR A 115 11.82 2.01 6.79
CA THR A 115 11.19 1.11 7.78
C THR A 115 12.02 -0.15 8.05
N ARG A 116 11.88 -0.64 9.29
CA ARG A 116 12.28 -2.00 9.69
C ARG A 116 11.07 -2.89 9.95
N ALA A 117 9.87 -2.35 9.85
CA ALA A 117 8.65 -3.13 9.98
C ALA A 117 8.46 -4.06 8.77
N PRO A 118 7.70 -5.15 8.94
CA PRO A 118 7.26 -5.95 7.80
C PRO A 118 6.52 -5.09 6.76
N VAL A 119 6.68 -5.43 5.49
CA VAL A 119 5.99 -4.75 4.38
C VAL A 119 5.19 -5.79 3.60
N LEU A 120 3.92 -5.49 3.40
CA LEU A 120 3.00 -6.25 2.55
C LEU A 120 2.72 -5.44 1.28
N VAL A 121 3.08 -5.99 0.13
CA VAL A 121 2.85 -5.37 -1.19
C VAL A 121 1.73 -6.13 -1.89
N CYS A 122 0.69 -5.40 -2.30
CA CYS A 122 -0.47 -5.94 -3.01
C CYS A 122 -0.50 -5.36 -4.44
N PRO A 123 0.09 -6.05 -5.42
CA PRO A 123 0.16 -5.55 -6.79
C PRO A 123 -1.21 -5.42 -7.45
N ALA A 124 -1.35 -4.39 -8.28
CA ALA A 124 -2.50 -4.20 -9.15
C ALA A 124 -2.06 -3.50 -10.43
N MET A 125 -2.28 -4.14 -11.58
CA MET A 125 -1.93 -3.61 -12.90
C MET A 125 -2.58 -4.44 -13.99
N HIS A 126 -2.53 -3.97 -15.21
CA HIS A 126 -2.98 -4.76 -16.36
C HIS A 126 -2.14 -6.03 -16.52
N THR A 127 -2.71 -7.08 -17.12
CA THR A 127 -2.09 -8.41 -17.21
C THR A 127 -0.73 -8.36 -17.90
N GLU A 128 -0.60 -7.63 -19.02
CA GLU A 128 0.67 -7.52 -19.73
C GLU A 128 1.77 -6.87 -18.88
N MET A 129 1.40 -5.92 -18.02
CA MET A 129 2.35 -5.32 -17.08
C MET A 129 2.74 -6.32 -16.00
N TRP A 130 1.78 -7.06 -15.45
CA TRP A 130 2.05 -8.07 -14.43
C TRP A 130 2.95 -9.18 -14.95
N GLU A 131 2.73 -9.64 -16.17
CA GLU A 131 3.52 -10.69 -16.82
C GLU A 131 4.86 -10.19 -17.37
N HIS A 132 5.09 -8.88 -17.42
CA HIS A 132 6.34 -8.32 -17.94
C HIS A 132 7.54 -8.79 -17.11
N ALA A 133 8.60 -9.19 -17.80
CA ALA A 133 9.80 -9.75 -17.17
C ALA A 133 10.36 -8.85 -16.07
N SER A 134 10.44 -7.53 -16.30
CA SER A 134 10.97 -6.60 -15.28
C SER A 134 10.08 -6.53 -14.04
N VAL A 135 8.76 -6.63 -14.18
CA VAL A 135 7.86 -6.65 -13.01
C VAL A 135 8.05 -7.95 -12.22
N GLN A 136 8.11 -9.09 -12.90
CA GLN A 136 8.34 -10.38 -12.25
C GLN A 136 9.71 -10.45 -11.57
N GLU A 137 10.75 -9.90 -12.17
CA GLU A 137 12.08 -9.79 -11.57
C GLU A 137 12.07 -8.90 -10.33
N ASN A 138 11.37 -7.75 -10.39
CA ASN A 138 11.24 -6.85 -9.25
C ASN A 138 10.49 -7.53 -8.09
N ILE A 139 9.41 -8.25 -8.37
CA ILE A 139 8.67 -9.04 -7.36
C ILE A 139 9.59 -10.10 -6.73
N ALA A 140 10.33 -10.85 -7.54
CA ALA A 140 11.28 -11.84 -7.04
C ALA A 140 12.36 -11.21 -6.16
N THR A 141 12.85 -10.03 -6.54
CA THR A 141 13.83 -9.27 -5.75
C THR A 141 13.26 -8.85 -4.40
N LEU A 142 12.05 -8.31 -4.37
CA LEU A 142 11.39 -7.92 -3.13
C LEU A 142 11.16 -9.12 -2.20
N ARG A 143 10.72 -10.26 -2.74
CA ARG A 143 10.58 -11.50 -1.96
C ARG A 143 11.89 -11.95 -1.33
N ARG A 144 12.99 -11.94 -2.09
CA ARG A 144 14.32 -12.29 -1.55
C ARG A 144 14.77 -11.37 -0.41
N ARG A 145 14.27 -10.12 -0.39
CA ARG A 145 14.55 -9.14 0.67
C ARG A 145 13.59 -9.23 1.84
N GLY A 146 12.69 -10.22 1.85
CA GLY A 146 11.75 -10.44 2.94
C GLY A 146 10.46 -9.63 2.86
N VAL A 147 10.18 -8.98 1.72
CA VAL A 147 8.90 -8.32 1.50
C VAL A 147 7.82 -9.36 1.21
N HIS A 148 6.69 -9.23 1.89
CA HIS A 148 5.53 -10.08 1.67
C HIS A 148 4.76 -9.60 0.44
N ILE A 149 4.49 -10.51 -0.47
CA ILE A 149 3.73 -10.21 -1.69
C ILE A 149 2.41 -10.97 -1.65
N LEU A 150 1.31 -10.25 -1.66
CA LEU A 150 -0.02 -10.83 -1.89
C LEU A 150 -0.34 -10.69 -3.37
N GLU A 151 -0.22 -11.79 -4.08
CA GLU A 151 -0.39 -11.79 -5.53
C GLU A 151 -1.75 -11.27 -5.97
N PRO A 152 -1.82 -10.58 -7.13
CA PRO A 152 -3.08 -10.13 -7.68
C PRO A 152 -3.97 -11.31 -8.07
N GLU A 153 -5.27 -11.06 -8.09
CA GLU A 153 -6.26 -12.05 -8.49
C GLU A 153 -6.48 -12.02 -10.00
N THR A 154 -7.02 -13.11 -10.52
CA THR A 154 -7.53 -13.18 -11.88
C THR A 154 -8.98 -12.72 -11.89
N GLY A 155 -9.31 -11.80 -12.78
CA GLY A 155 -10.65 -11.25 -12.90
C GLY A 155 -10.74 -10.19 -13.97
N ARG A 156 -11.88 -9.49 -14.00
CA ARG A 156 -12.11 -8.40 -14.95
C ARG A 156 -11.22 -7.20 -14.60
N LEU A 157 -10.52 -6.70 -15.60
CA LEU A 157 -9.68 -5.52 -15.51
C LEU A 157 -10.41 -4.26 -16.02
N ALA A 158 -9.82 -3.08 -15.79
CA ALA A 158 -10.43 -1.80 -16.14
C ALA A 158 -10.75 -1.67 -17.65
N GLY A 159 -9.94 -2.28 -18.51
CA GLY A 159 -10.17 -2.31 -19.96
C GLY A 159 -11.29 -3.27 -20.41
N GLY A 160 -11.88 -4.03 -19.50
CA GLY A 160 -12.90 -5.04 -19.79
C GLY A 160 -12.36 -6.44 -20.04
N ASP A 161 -11.06 -6.58 -20.21
CA ASP A 161 -10.37 -7.87 -20.35
C ASP A 161 -10.42 -8.66 -19.05
N VAL A 162 -10.24 -9.97 -19.16
CA VAL A 162 -10.13 -10.87 -18.01
C VAL A 162 -8.72 -11.45 -17.97
N GLY A 163 -8.06 -11.33 -16.84
CA GLY A 163 -6.70 -11.83 -16.65
C GLY A 163 -6.15 -11.59 -15.24
N ALA A 164 -4.92 -12.00 -15.03
CA ALA A 164 -4.18 -11.74 -13.81
C ALA A 164 -3.82 -10.24 -13.72
N GLY A 165 -3.78 -9.70 -12.51
CA GLY A 165 -3.38 -8.31 -12.27
C GLY A 165 -4.37 -7.51 -11.45
N ARG A 166 -5.54 -8.04 -11.16
CA ARG A 166 -6.56 -7.40 -10.32
C ARG A 166 -6.12 -7.39 -8.86
N LEU A 167 -6.24 -6.23 -8.20
CA LEU A 167 -5.97 -6.12 -6.76
C LEU A 167 -6.79 -7.15 -5.99
N ALA A 168 -6.14 -7.86 -5.07
CA ALA A 168 -6.82 -8.73 -4.13
C ALA A 168 -7.95 -7.97 -3.42
N GLU A 169 -9.03 -8.67 -3.11
CA GLU A 169 -10.16 -8.05 -2.41
C GLU A 169 -9.74 -7.53 -1.03
N PRO A 170 -10.30 -6.40 -0.57
CA PRO A 170 -9.94 -5.81 0.72
C PRO A 170 -9.99 -6.79 1.89
N GLN A 171 -10.98 -7.67 1.90
CA GLN A 171 -11.12 -8.68 2.94
C GLN A 171 -9.97 -9.70 2.94
N ARG A 172 -9.47 -10.06 1.76
CA ARG A 172 -8.31 -10.96 1.64
C ARG A 172 -7.02 -10.27 2.09
N ILE A 173 -6.85 -8.99 1.74
CA ILE A 173 -5.70 -8.19 2.22
C ILE A 173 -5.75 -8.09 3.75
N TYR A 174 -6.93 -7.80 4.30
CA TYR A 174 -7.14 -7.75 5.76
C TYR A 174 -6.75 -9.07 6.43
N SER A 175 -7.18 -10.20 5.88
CA SER A 175 -6.83 -11.53 6.43
C SER A 175 -5.32 -11.77 6.40
N GLU A 176 -4.62 -11.32 5.37
CA GLU A 176 -3.16 -11.41 5.29
C GLU A 176 -2.49 -10.53 6.35
N VAL A 177 -3.00 -9.32 6.57
CA VAL A 177 -2.51 -8.40 7.61
C VAL A 177 -2.60 -9.03 9.00
N GLU A 178 -3.67 -9.74 9.30
CA GLU A 178 -3.84 -10.41 10.61
C GLU A 178 -2.80 -11.51 10.87
N GLN A 179 -2.18 -12.06 9.82
CA GLN A 179 -1.17 -13.12 9.92
C GLN A 179 0.25 -12.58 10.05
N LEU A 180 0.47 -11.33 9.77
CA LEU A 180 1.78 -10.68 9.82
C LEU A 180 1.99 -9.90 11.11
#